data_11b39a59a16f4bb297a97f4338a7080e
#
_entry.id   11b39a59a16f4bb297a97f4338a7080e
#
_cell.length_a   1.000
_cell.length_b   1.000
_cell.length_c   1.000
_cell.angle_alpha   90.00
_cell.angle_beta   90.00
_cell.angle_gamma   90.00
#
_symmetry.space_group_name_H-M   'P 1'
#
loop_
_entity.id
_entity.type
_entity.pdbx_description
1 polymer ?
#
loop_
_entity_poly.entity_id
_entity_poly.type
_entity_poly.pdbx_seq_one_letter_code
_entity_poly.pdbx_strand_id
1 'polypeptide(L)'
;MPDPLSGVNRKARTTLDFYHSPTQLRFDTWHSLEEYAGRLKSKQVRKTDAEALNKKTREAIALLEIIEAYSAFPSQEDFNLLWQLFEQHDFELLARIVGKIARALTGGTYRSRQINLRASTDMDERDEINQYHDEYAQHRPYFEVLVVDEGSDEENRITREGLRKMRRPEDDFIYDIVVVPSLEDALIAVMFNYNIQVAVIRYGFPLRSVNHLEILQRYLAKIDESEFEDSLDIERGPLLGQLLSEVRPELDLYLVTDAAVEGIAGNVTQKFTRIFYQQEDYLDLHLNILRGIQERYQTPFFTALRKYSRQPTGVFHAMPISRGKSITKSHWIKDMVQFYGMNIFLAETSATSGGLDSLLQPHGPIKKAQELAARAFGAKKTYFVTNGTST
;
A
#
# COMPACT_ATOMS: atom_id res chain seq x y z
N MET A 1 2.83 -5.79 -35.61
CA MET A 1 3.43 -6.84 -34.76
C MET A 1 2.43 -7.98 -34.66
N PRO A 2 2.78 -9.24 -34.89
CA PRO A 2 1.83 -10.33 -34.78
C PRO A 2 1.42 -10.52 -33.33
N ASP A 3 0.13 -10.78 -33.13
CA ASP A 3 -0.51 -11.09 -31.85
C ASP A 3 0.16 -12.33 -31.24
N PRO A 4 0.74 -12.24 -30.01
CA PRO A 4 1.40 -13.38 -29.39
C PRO A 4 0.45 -14.52 -28.98
N LEU A 5 -0.87 -14.38 -29.22
CA LEU A 5 -1.88 -15.35 -28.84
C LEU A 5 -2.39 -16.25 -29.98
N SER A 6 -1.81 -16.16 -31.19
CA SER A 6 -2.29 -16.90 -32.36
C SER A 6 -1.94 -18.42 -32.40
N GLY A 7 -1.23 -18.95 -31.40
CA GLY A 7 -0.76 -20.34 -31.33
C GLY A 7 -1.34 -21.21 -30.22
N VAL A 8 -2.20 -20.70 -29.37
CA VAL A 8 -2.72 -21.46 -28.22
C VAL A 8 -3.94 -22.31 -28.64
N ASN A 9 -3.75 -23.61 -28.52
CA ASN A 9 -4.70 -24.67 -28.77
C ASN A 9 -6.09 -24.38 -28.19
N ARG A 10 -7.14 -24.32 -29.00
CA ARG A 10 -8.52 -23.96 -28.67
C ARG A 10 -9.26 -24.94 -27.73
N LYS A 11 -8.58 -25.83 -27.04
CA LYS A 11 -9.18 -26.80 -26.11
C LYS A 11 -9.12 -26.24 -24.66
N ALA A 12 -10.29 -25.96 -24.13
CA ALA A 12 -10.58 -25.50 -22.78
C ALA A 12 -10.02 -24.11 -22.44
N ARG A 13 -10.71 -23.07 -22.90
CA ARG A 13 -10.60 -21.74 -22.26
C ARG A 13 -11.13 -21.88 -20.85
N THR A 14 -10.24 -21.81 -19.88
CA THR A 14 -10.61 -21.71 -18.47
C THR A 14 -11.27 -20.36 -18.21
N THR A 15 -12.10 -20.26 -17.17
CA THR A 15 -12.73 -18.99 -16.78
C THR A 15 -11.68 -17.88 -16.59
N LEU A 16 -10.47 -18.25 -16.18
CA LEU A 16 -9.34 -17.34 -15.97
C LEU A 16 -8.84 -16.65 -17.25
N ASP A 17 -9.04 -17.26 -18.43
CA ASP A 17 -8.60 -16.68 -19.71
C ASP A 17 -9.38 -15.39 -20.09
N PHE A 18 -10.52 -15.14 -19.46
CA PHE A 18 -11.31 -13.92 -19.67
C PHE A 18 -10.82 -12.72 -18.86
N TYR A 19 -10.00 -12.94 -17.83
CA TYR A 19 -9.53 -11.86 -16.97
C TYR A 19 -8.22 -11.25 -17.51
N HIS A 20 -8.27 -9.95 -17.77
CA HIS A 20 -7.09 -9.20 -18.23
C HIS A 20 -6.19 -8.76 -17.08
N SER A 21 -6.73 -8.72 -15.84
CA SER A 21 -6.07 -8.20 -14.67
C SER A 21 -6.43 -9.03 -13.43
N PRO A 22 -5.46 -9.42 -12.60
CA PRO A 22 -5.74 -10.08 -11.32
C PRO A 22 -6.62 -9.27 -10.39
N THR A 23 -6.56 -7.94 -10.46
CA THR A 23 -7.42 -7.05 -9.68
C THR A 23 -8.89 -7.24 -10.04
N GLN A 24 -9.21 -7.33 -11.33
CA GLN A 24 -10.58 -7.60 -11.78
C GLN A 24 -11.02 -8.99 -11.30
N LEU A 25 -10.20 -10.01 -11.49
CA LEU A 25 -10.49 -11.37 -11.00
C LEU A 25 -10.76 -11.38 -9.49
N ARG A 26 -9.97 -10.64 -8.71
CA ARG A 26 -10.13 -10.48 -7.27
C ARG A 26 -11.53 -9.94 -6.91
N PHE A 27 -11.92 -8.80 -7.49
CA PHE A 27 -13.22 -8.18 -7.20
C PHE A 27 -14.39 -9.03 -7.66
N ASP A 28 -14.34 -9.60 -8.85
CA ASP A 28 -15.39 -10.45 -9.42
C ASP A 28 -15.57 -11.73 -8.59
N THR A 29 -14.47 -12.29 -8.08
CA THR A 29 -14.53 -13.49 -7.24
C THR A 29 -15.12 -13.18 -5.86
N TRP A 30 -14.77 -12.05 -5.24
CA TRP A 30 -15.38 -11.60 -3.98
C TRP A 30 -16.87 -11.37 -4.15
N HIS A 31 -17.29 -10.71 -5.22
CA HIS A 31 -18.71 -10.49 -5.52
C HIS A 31 -19.45 -11.81 -5.73
N SER A 32 -18.85 -12.74 -6.47
CA SER A 32 -19.42 -14.08 -6.68
C SER A 32 -19.55 -14.86 -5.38
N LEU A 33 -18.53 -14.80 -4.51
CA LEU A 33 -18.55 -15.46 -3.21
C LEU A 33 -19.64 -14.88 -2.30
N GLU A 34 -19.84 -13.56 -2.32
CA GLU A 34 -20.92 -12.90 -1.57
C GLU A 34 -22.29 -13.37 -2.05
N GLU A 35 -22.50 -13.46 -3.37
CA GLU A 35 -23.73 -14.00 -3.95
C GLU A 35 -23.96 -15.47 -3.55
N TYR A 36 -22.92 -16.31 -3.68
CA TYR A 36 -23.04 -17.74 -3.36
C TYR A 36 -23.33 -17.98 -1.88
N ALA A 37 -22.62 -17.30 -0.99
CA ALA A 37 -22.84 -17.38 0.45
C ALA A 37 -24.24 -16.89 0.84
N GLY A 38 -24.72 -15.79 0.23
CA GLY A 38 -26.08 -15.28 0.41
C GLY A 38 -27.15 -16.26 -0.03
N ARG A 39 -26.94 -16.98 -1.14
CA ARG A 39 -27.86 -18.01 -1.64
C ARG A 39 -27.85 -19.27 -0.75
N LEU A 40 -26.69 -19.70 -0.26
CA LEU A 40 -26.59 -20.82 0.69
C LEU A 40 -27.28 -20.52 2.02
N LYS A 41 -27.23 -19.29 2.51
CA LYS A 41 -27.98 -18.81 3.68
C LYS A 41 -29.50 -18.93 3.49
N SER A 42 -30.00 -18.64 2.26
CA SER A 42 -31.42 -18.73 1.95
C SER A 42 -31.83 -20.20 1.81
N LYS A 43 -32.54 -20.77 2.78
CA LYS A 43 -33.01 -22.17 2.81
C LYS A 43 -33.91 -22.62 1.64
N GLN A 44 -34.00 -21.82 0.57
CA GLN A 44 -34.87 -22.03 -0.59
C GLN A 44 -34.17 -22.71 -1.79
N VAL A 45 -32.92 -23.18 -1.61
CA VAL A 45 -32.16 -23.82 -2.69
C VAL A 45 -32.59 -25.29 -2.84
N ARG A 46 -32.90 -25.74 -4.09
CA ARG A 46 -33.16 -27.16 -4.39
C ARG A 46 -31.92 -27.97 -4.13
N LYS A 47 -32.04 -29.26 -3.70
CA LYS A 47 -30.89 -30.11 -3.37
C LYS A 47 -29.83 -30.18 -4.48
N THR A 48 -30.22 -30.31 -5.73
CA THR A 48 -29.33 -30.35 -6.89
C THR A 48 -28.56 -29.06 -7.07
N ASP A 49 -29.19 -27.92 -6.81
CA ASP A 49 -28.59 -26.60 -6.93
C ASP A 49 -27.65 -26.30 -5.73
N ALA A 50 -27.95 -26.89 -4.57
CA ALA A 50 -27.13 -26.75 -3.38
C ALA A 50 -25.74 -27.40 -3.52
N GLU A 51 -25.64 -28.58 -4.14
CA GLU A 51 -24.35 -29.24 -4.40
C GLU A 51 -23.48 -28.43 -5.35
N ALA A 52 -24.09 -27.93 -6.46
CA ALA A 52 -23.37 -27.08 -7.40
C ALA A 52 -22.91 -25.76 -6.77
N LEU A 53 -23.75 -25.17 -5.90
CA LEU A 53 -23.46 -23.93 -5.19
C LEU A 53 -22.34 -24.13 -4.14
N ASN A 54 -22.37 -25.22 -3.39
CA ASN A 54 -21.29 -25.60 -2.47
C ASN A 54 -19.96 -25.75 -3.19
N LYS A 55 -19.96 -26.41 -4.36
CA LYS A 55 -18.75 -26.55 -5.20
C LYS A 55 -18.21 -25.19 -5.62
N LYS A 56 -19.06 -24.30 -6.14
CA LYS A 56 -18.68 -22.94 -6.55
C LYS A 56 -18.16 -22.10 -5.39
N THR A 57 -18.78 -22.20 -4.22
CA THR A 57 -18.33 -21.49 -3.02
C THR A 57 -16.94 -21.95 -2.59
N ARG A 58 -16.71 -23.26 -2.57
CA ARG A 58 -15.39 -23.85 -2.29
C ARG A 58 -14.33 -23.37 -3.28
N GLU A 59 -14.62 -23.40 -4.57
CA GLU A 59 -13.71 -22.96 -5.62
C GLU A 59 -13.40 -21.45 -5.48
N ALA A 60 -14.40 -20.63 -5.15
CA ALA A 60 -14.20 -19.20 -4.95
C ALA A 60 -13.33 -18.88 -3.70
N ILE A 61 -13.54 -19.57 -2.57
CA ILE A 61 -12.70 -19.40 -1.38
C ILE A 61 -11.25 -19.80 -1.69
N ALA A 62 -11.04 -20.97 -2.33
CA ALA A 62 -9.71 -21.45 -2.68
C ALA A 62 -8.98 -20.50 -3.64
N LEU A 63 -9.68 -19.95 -4.64
CA LEU A 63 -9.10 -18.99 -5.57
C LEU A 63 -8.71 -17.68 -4.87
N LEU A 64 -9.59 -17.18 -4.01
CA LEU A 64 -9.33 -15.94 -3.26
C LEU A 64 -8.17 -16.11 -2.30
N GLU A 65 -8.05 -17.23 -1.61
CA GLU A 65 -6.94 -17.51 -0.69
C GLU A 65 -5.58 -17.35 -1.39
N ILE A 66 -5.45 -17.83 -2.64
CA ILE A 66 -4.23 -17.67 -3.44
C ILE A 66 -4.02 -16.20 -3.84
N ILE A 67 -5.07 -15.51 -4.29
CA ILE A 67 -4.96 -14.11 -4.76
C ILE A 67 -4.63 -13.17 -3.60
N GLU A 68 -5.29 -13.36 -2.47
CA GLU A 68 -5.15 -12.49 -1.29
C GLU A 68 -3.84 -12.73 -0.51
N ALA A 69 -3.12 -13.81 -0.78
CA ALA A 69 -1.79 -14.04 -0.21
C ALA A 69 -0.81 -12.88 -0.51
N TYR A 70 -1.07 -12.10 -1.55
CA TYR A 70 -0.28 -10.93 -1.97
C TYR A 70 -0.84 -9.59 -1.49
N SER A 71 -1.76 -9.61 -0.52
CA SER A 71 -2.41 -8.42 0.05
C SER A 71 -2.39 -8.49 1.58
N ALA A 72 -2.39 -7.34 2.23
CA ALA A 72 -2.39 -7.31 3.71
C ALA A 72 -3.76 -7.63 4.32
N PHE A 73 -4.83 -7.52 3.54
CA PHE A 73 -6.20 -7.81 3.96
C PHE A 73 -7.02 -8.40 2.80
N PRO A 74 -7.84 -9.43 3.05
CA PRO A 74 -7.95 -10.19 4.33
C PRO A 74 -6.71 -11.04 4.62
N SER A 75 -6.52 -11.39 5.89
CA SER A 75 -5.41 -12.21 6.36
C SER A 75 -5.65 -13.70 6.15
N GLN A 76 -4.59 -14.52 6.26
CA GLN A 76 -4.72 -15.98 6.23
C GLN A 76 -5.64 -16.50 7.36
N GLU A 77 -5.62 -15.85 8.52
CA GLU A 77 -6.52 -16.20 9.62
C GLU A 77 -8.00 -15.98 9.27
N ASP A 78 -8.29 -14.95 8.47
CA ASP A 78 -9.63 -14.70 7.96
C ASP A 78 -10.08 -15.81 6.99
N PHE A 79 -9.18 -16.31 6.13
CA PHE A 79 -9.46 -17.46 5.27
C PHE A 79 -9.66 -18.75 6.06
N ASN A 80 -8.85 -19.00 7.09
CA ASN A 80 -9.04 -20.14 7.99
C ASN A 80 -10.44 -20.10 8.64
N LEU A 81 -10.92 -18.91 9.02
CA LEU A 81 -12.26 -18.72 9.51
C LEU A 81 -13.33 -18.99 8.44
N LEU A 82 -13.16 -18.52 7.21
CA LEU A 82 -14.09 -18.77 6.10
C LEU A 82 -14.19 -20.28 5.81
N TRP A 83 -13.06 -20.99 5.78
CA TRP A 83 -13.02 -22.44 5.61
C TRP A 83 -13.74 -23.16 6.73
N GLN A 84 -13.46 -22.80 8.00
CA GLN A 84 -14.11 -23.39 9.16
C GLN A 84 -15.64 -23.26 9.10
N LEU A 85 -16.13 -22.05 8.78
CA LEU A 85 -17.57 -21.80 8.68
C LEU A 85 -18.23 -22.54 7.52
N PHE A 86 -17.54 -22.62 6.39
CA PHE A 86 -18.02 -23.38 5.23
C PHE A 86 -18.14 -24.87 5.54
N GLU A 87 -17.15 -25.47 6.18
CA GLU A 87 -17.14 -26.89 6.55
C GLU A 87 -18.16 -27.22 7.64
N GLN A 88 -18.38 -26.30 8.58
CA GLN A 88 -19.42 -26.41 9.61
C GLN A 88 -20.83 -26.15 9.07
N HIS A 89 -20.99 -25.76 7.81
CA HIS A 89 -22.25 -25.39 7.18
C HIS A 89 -22.95 -24.19 7.89
N ASP A 90 -22.19 -23.33 8.57
CA ASP A 90 -22.69 -22.08 9.13
C ASP A 90 -22.72 -20.98 8.04
N PHE A 91 -23.65 -21.18 7.09
CA PHE A 91 -23.78 -20.28 5.95
C PHE A 91 -24.34 -18.89 6.34
N GLU A 92 -24.96 -18.77 7.50
CA GLU A 92 -25.44 -17.48 7.98
C GLU A 92 -24.27 -16.58 8.38
N LEU A 93 -23.36 -17.13 9.20
CA LEU A 93 -22.17 -16.41 9.63
C LEU A 93 -21.19 -16.22 8.49
N LEU A 94 -21.03 -17.24 7.61
CA LEU A 94 -20.22 -17.13 6.39
C LEU A 94 -20.63 -15.96 5.52
N ALA A 95 -21.95 -15.87 5.18
CA ALA A 95 -22.45 -14.77 4.33
C ALA A 95 -22.24 -13.39 4.98
N ARG A 96 -22.40 -13.28 6.30
CA ARG A 96 -22.16 -12.06 7.05
C ARG A 96 -20.69 -11.63 6.97
N ILE A 97 -19.74 -12.56 7.21
CA ILE A 97 -18.31 -12.27 7.19
C ILE A 97 -17.84 -11.93 5.78
N VAL A 98 -18.23 -12.72 4.78
CA VAL A 98 -17.92 -12.43 3.37
C VAL A 98 -18.41 -11.03 2.98
N GLY A 99 -19.66 -10.68 3.33
CA GLY A 99 -20.19 -9.34 3.08
C GLY A 99 -19.42 -8.23 3.82
N LYS A 100 -18.91 -8.48 5.04
CA LYS A 100 -18.07 -7.51 5.74
C LYS A 100 -16.73 -7.31 5.02
N ILE A 101 -16.06 -8.38 4.62
CA ILE A 101 -14.81 -8.31 3.86
C ILE A 101 -15.02 -7.58 2.54
N ALA A 102 -16.04 -7.94 1.76
CA ALA A 102 -16.35 -7.31 0.48
C ALA A 102 -16.59 -5.80 0.61
N ARG A 103 -17.37 -5.38 1.63
CA ARG A 103 -17.57 -3.95 1.93
C ARG A 103 -16.29 -3.25 2.37
N ALA A 104 -15.47 -3.90 3.19
CA ALA A 104 -14.20 -3.34 3.66
C ALA A 104 -13.21 -3.13 2.51
N LEU A 105 -13.15 -4.08 1.56
CA LEU A 105 -12.34 -3.99 0.35
C LEU A 105 -12.84 -2.87 -0.58
N THR A 106 -14.13 -2.83 -0.86
CA THR A 106 -14.74 -1.82 -1.74
C THR A 106 -14.62 -0.41 -1.16
N GLY A 107 -14.85 -0.25 0.15
CA GLY A 107 -14.77 1.04 0.84
C GLY A 107 -13.37 1.44 1.26
N GLY A 108 -12.38 0.53 1.19
CA GLY A 108 -11.02 0.76 1.66
C GLY A 108 -10.91 0.96 3.18
N THR A 109 -11.94 0.58 3.95
CA THR A 109 -12.00 0.87 5.39
C THR A 109 -10.97 0.10 6.20
N TYR A 110 -10.50 -1.06 5.71
CA TYR A 110 -9.40 -1.82 6.32
C TYR A 110 -8.09 -1.02 6.40
N ARG A 111 -7.93 -0.01 5.57
CA ARG A 111 -6.73 0.83 5.53
C ARG A 111 -6.60 1.76 6.74
N SER A 112 -7.72 2.18 7.29
CA SER A 112 -7.75 3.14 8.42
C SER A 112 -8.09 2.50 9.75
N ARG A 113 -8.74 1.33 9.75
CA ARG A 113 -9.16 0.64 10.97
C ARG A 113 -9.05 -0.87 10.86
N GLN A 114 -8.83 -1.55 11.98
CA GLN A 114 -8.93 -2.99 12.05
C GLN A 114 -10.40 -3.43 11.91
N ILE A 115 -10.65 -4.41 11.04
CA ILE A 115 -11.99 -4.94 10.79
C ILE A 115 -12.25 -6.10 11.74
N ASN A 116 -13.21 -5.94 12.65
CA ASN A 116 -13.66 -7.04 13.50
C ASN A 116 -14.70 -7.90 12.75
N LEU A 117 -14.26 -9.01 12.18
CA LEU A 117 -15.13 -9.91 11.40
C LEU A 117 -16.14 -10.65 12.27
N ARG A 118 -15.85 -10.87 13.56
CA ARG A 118 -16.70 -11.63 14.50
C ARG A 118 -17.75 -10.79 15.23
N ALA A 119 -17.66 -9.48 15.19
CA ALA A 119 -18.64 -8.61 15.83
C ALA A 119 -20.07 -8.89 15.32
N SER A 120 -21.02 -8.99 16.25
CA SER A 120 -22.35 -9.53 15.96
C SER A 120 -23.34 -8.51 15.39
N THR A 121 -23.12 -7.21 15.57
CA THR A 121 -24.05 -6.15 15.16
C THR A 121 -23.33 -4.92 14.62
N ASP A 122 -24.05 -4.14 13.77
CA ASP A 122 -23.61 -2.81 13.33
C ASP A 122 -23.49 -1.79 14.49
N MET A 123 -24.06 -2.12 15.67
CA MET A 123 -23.93 -1.30 16.87
C MET A 123 -22.58 -1.50 17.56
N ASP A 124 -22.07 -2.73 17.59
CA ASP A 124 -20.71 -3.01 18.10
C ASP A 124 -19.65 -2.31 17.24
N GLU A 125 -19.92 -2.19 15.92
CA GLU A 125 -19.06 -1.41 15.02
C GLU A 125 -19.10 0.10 15.31
N ARG A 126 -20.23 0.65 15.75
CA ARG A 126 -20.37 2.08 16.12
C ARG A 126 -19.67 2.38 17.45
N ASP A 127 -19.71 1.45 18.41
CA ASP A 127 -19.06 1.63 19.69
C ASP A 127 -17.52 1.46 19.58
N GLU A 128 -17.04 0.56 18.69
CA GLU A 128 -15.63 0.48 18.34
C GLU A 128 -15.15 1.70 17.53
N ILE A 129 -15.99 2.27 16.66
CA ILE A 129 -15.74 3.54 15.96
C ILE A 129 -15.54 4.68 16.99
N ASN A 130 -16.34 4.73 18.04
CA ASN A 130 -16.24 5.76 19.06
C ASN A 130 -15.00 5.63 19.98
N GLN A 131 -14.43 4.41 20.12
CA GLN A 131 -13.19 4.20 20.87
C GLN A 131 -11.91 4.57 20.09
N TYR A 132 -11.99 4.60 18.75
CA TYR A 132 -10.88 4.95 17.85
C TYR A 132 -11.22 6.11 16.91
N HIS A 133 -11.97 7.11 17.38
CA HIS A 133 -12.18 8.34 16.63
C HIS A 133 -10.90 9.19 16.67
N ASP A 134 -9.90 8.73 15.96
CA ASP A 134 -8.88 9.59 15.41
C ASP A 134 -9.40 10.11 14.06
N GLU A 135 -10.07 11.27 14.06
CA GLU A 135 -10.51 11.96 12.83
C GLU A 135 -9.36 12.12 11.83
N TYR A 136 -8.11 12.08 12.31
CA TYR A 136 -6.91 12.15 11.51
C TYR A 136 -6.52 10.80 10.88
N ALA A 137 -6.91 9.65 11.45
CA ALA A 137 -6.58 8.34 10.92
C ALA A 137 -7.23 8.07 9.57
N GLN A 138 -8.43 8.61 9.32
CA GLN A 138 -9.15 8.46 8.06
C GLN A 138 -8.48 9.14 6.86
N HIS A 139 -7.55 10.06 7.10
CA HIS A 139 -6.91 10.90 6.07
C HIS A 139 -5.42 10.60 5.90
N ARG A 140 -4.85 9.68 6.67
CA ARG A 140 -3.44 9.30 6.52
C ARG A 140 -3.25 8.42 5.30
N PRO A 141 -2.28 8.70 4.42
CA PRO A 141 -1.98 7.84 3.30
C PRO A 141 -1.61 6.43 3.79
N TYR A 142 -2.16 5.43 3.09
CA TYR A 142 -1.94 4.02 3.36
C TYR A 142 -1.04 3.38 2.31
N PHE A 143 -0.16 2.50 2.75
CA PHE A 143 0.64 1.66 1.87
C PHE A 143 0.86 0.28 2.49
N GLU A 144 1.47 -0.64 1.74
CA GLU A 144 1.81 -1.96 2.21
C GLU A 144 3.33 -2.18 2.16
N VAL A 145 3.82 -2.98 3.09
CA VAL A 145 5.23 -3.37 3.21
C VAL A 145 5.32 -4.86 2.91
N LEU A 146 6.07 -5.20 1.88
CA LEU A 146 6.39 -6.59 1.57
C LEU A 146 7.51 -7.07 2.50
N VAL A 147 7.35 -8.22 3.10
CA VAL A 147 8.41 -8.95 3.82
C VAL A 147 8.62 -10.28 3.10
N VAL A 148 9.83 -10.52 2.64
CA VAL A 148 10.22 -11.79 2.00
C VAL A 148 10.91 -12.64 3.04
N ASP A 149 10.23 -13.69 3.51
CA ASP A 149 10.68 -14.55 4.60
C ASP A 149 9.99 -15.91 4.55
N GLU A 150 10.74 -16.99 4.70
CA GLU A 150 10.21 -18.38 4.81
C GLU A 150 9.72 -18.70 6.23
N GLY A 151 9.42 -17.71 7.05
CA GLY A 151 8.94 -17.90 8.41
C GLY A 151 7.64 -18.68 8.50
N SER A 152 7.44 -19.38 9.62
CA SER A 152 6.17 -20.03 9.95
C SER A 152 5.04 -19.01 10.10
N ASP A 153 3.78 -19.45 10.00
CA ASP A 153 2.60 -18.58 10.19
C ASP A 153 2.64 -17.83 11.53
N GLU A 154 3.15 -18.48 12.59
CA GLU A 154 3.29 -17.87 13.90
C GLU A 154 4.35 -16.76 13.92
N GLU A 155 5.51 -16.97 13.30
CA GLU A 155 6.57 -15.95 13.17
C GLU A 155 6.07 -14.77 12.32
N ASN A 156 5.37 -15.05 11.23
CA ASN A 156 4.74 -14.05 10.39
C ASN A 156 3.70 -13.24 11.16
N ARG A 157 2.91 -13.88 12.03
CA ARG A 157 1.95 -13.21 12.92
C ARG A 157 2.66 -12.31 13.92
N ILE A 158 3.72 -12.82 14.57
CA ILE A 158 4.53 -12.04 15.53
C ILE A 158 5.12 -10.79 14.86
N THR A 159 5.66 -10.92 13.66
CA THR A 159 6.21 -9.80 12.89
C THR A 159 5.13 -8.75 12.57
N ARG A 160 3.96 -9.19 12.09
CA ARG A 160 2.83 -8.27 11.81
C ARG A 160 2.37 -7.53 13.05
N GLU A 161 2.17 -8.24 14.17
CA GLU A 161 1.75 -7.64 15.43
C GLU A 161 2.83 -6.73 16.03
N GLY A 162 4.11 -7.13 15.96
CA GLY A 162 5.24 -6.35 16.44
C GLY A 162 5.31 -4.98 15.77
N LEU A 163 5.25 -4.94 14.45
CA LEU A 163 5.26 -3.69 13.71
C LEU A 163 3.96 -2.88 13.88
N ARG A 164 2.80 -3.54 14.01
CA ARG A 164 1.56 -2.83 14.35
C ARG A 164 1.63 -2.12 15.69
N LYS A 165 2.24 -2.72 16.70
CA LYS A 165 2.40 -2.11 18.04
C LYS A 165 3.30 -0.88 18.04
N MET A 166 4.15 -0.71 17.00
CA MET A 166 5.01 0.47 16.88
C MET A 166 4.28 1.69 16.33
N ARG A 167 3.08 1.54 15.77
CA ARG A 167 2.29 2.66 15.22
C ARG A 167 1.92 3.66 16.29
N ARG A 168 2.01 4.95 15.94
CA ARG A 168 1.69 6.07 16.79
C ARG A 168 0.60 6.94 16.17
N PRO A 169 -0.22 7.62 16.98
CA PRO A 169 -1.21 8.57 16.48
C PRO A 169 -0.61 9.70 15.64
N GLU A 170 0.62 10.11 15.94
CA GLU A 170 1.36 11.17 15.24
C GLU A 170 2.05 10.74 13.95
N ASP A 171 2.06 9.46 13.61
CA ASP A 171 2.66 8.97 12.36
C ASP A 171 1.90 9.55 11.16
N ASP A 172 2.64 10.08 10.19
CA ASP A 172 2.06 10.70 8.98
C ASP A 172 1.46 9.67 8.02
N PHE A 173 1.78 8.37 8.17
CA PHE A 173 1.37 7.28 7.29
C PHE A 173 0.89 6.07 8.08
N ILE A 174 0.05 5.25 7.44
CA ILE A 174 -0.37 3.95 7.95
C ILE A 174 0.09 2.88 6.96
N TYR A 175 0.59 1.75 7.45
CA TYR A 175 0.91 0.62 6.59
C TYR A 175 0.54 -0.72 7.22
N ASP A 176 0.31 -1.72 6.39
CA ASP A 176 0.20 -3.12 6.78
C ASP A 176 1.25 -3.97 6.07
N ILE A 177 1.42 -5.21 6.53
CA ILE A 177 2.51 -6.08 6.10
C ILE A 177 1.93 -7.24 5.30
N VAL A 178 2.55 -7.48 4.15
CA VAL A 178 2.38 -8.67 3.30
C VAL A 178 3.63 -9.52 3.48
N VAL A 179 3.50 -10.74 3.99
CA VAL A 179 4.63 -11.67 4.10
C VAL A 179 4.49 -12.72 3.01
N VAL A 180 5.56 -12.95 2.28
CA VAL A 180 5.62 -13.94 1.20
C VAL A 180 6.85 -14.84 1.37
N PRO A 181 6.71 -16.16 1.10
CA PRO A 181 7.75 -17.11 1.44
C PRO A 181 8.84 -17.28 0.38
N SER A 182 8.65 -16.83 -0.86
CA SER A 182 9.57 -17.14 -1.96
C SER A 182 9.91 -15.93 -2.84
N LEU A 183 10.95 -16.09 -3.66
CA LEU A 183 11.32 -15.11 -4.68
C LEU A 183 10.20 -14.90 -5.69
N GLU A 184 9.62 -15.97 -6.24
CA GLU A 184 8.50 -15.87 -7.20
C GLU A 184 7.31 -15.13 -6.59
N ASP A 185 6.97 -15.42 -5.33
CA ASP A 185 5.89 -14.72 -4.63
C ASP A 185 6.19 -13.23 -4.42
N ALA A 186 7.44 -12.88 -4.12
CA ALA A 186 7.86 -11.49 -3.98
C ALA A 186 7.71 -10.71 -5.29
N LEU A 187 8.11 -11.30 -6.41
CA LEU A 187 7.95 -10.69 -7.73
C LEU A 187 6.47 -10.52 -8.11
N ILE A 188 5.66 -11.57 -7.92
CA ILE A 188 4.22 -11.52 -8.15
C ILE A 188 3.59 -10.42 -7.28
N ALA A 189 3.91 -10.40 -5.97
CA ALA A 189 3.37 -9.40 -5.04
C ALA A 189 3.65 -7.98 -5.51
N VAL A 190 4.89 -7.67 -5.88
CA VAL A 190 5.29 -6.33 -6.31
C VAL A 190 4.65 -5.93 -7.64
N MET A 191 4.51 -6.85 -8.59
CA MET A 191 3.89 -6.57 -9.88
C MET A 191 2.37 -6.45 -9.82
N PHE A 192 1.75 -7.19 -8.90
CA PHE A 192 0.30 -7.26 -8.76
C PHE A 192 -0.24 -6.22 -7.80
N ASN A 193 0.46 -5.96 -6.68
CA ASN A 193 -0.01 -5.10 -5.61
C ASN A 193 0.72 -3.76 -5.59
N TYR A 194 0.11 -2.76 -6.20
CA TYR A 194 0.66 -1.38 -6.26
C TYR A 194 0.66 -0.64 -4.93
N ASN A 195 -0.05 -1.13 -3.89
CA ASN A 195 0.02 -0.55 -2.55
C ASN A 195 1.36 -0.86 -1.87
N ILE A 196 2.09 -1.88 -2.31
CA ILE A 196 3.44 -2.17 -1.82
C ILE A 196 4.35 -1.02 -2.24
N GLN A 197 4.95 -0.39 -1.25
CA GLN A 197 5.87 0.74 -1.43
C GLN A 197 7.25 0.48 -0.84
N VAL A 198 7.37 -0.57 -0.05
CA VAL A 198 8.58 -0.96 0.68
C VAL A 198 8.72 -2.46 0.58
N ALA A 199 9.96 -2.97 0.42
CA ALA A 199 10.25 -4.38 0.54
C ALA A 199 11.38 -4.60 1.55
N VAL A 200 11.14 -5.48 2.52
CA VAL A 200 12.10 -5.98 3.50
C VAL A 200 12.46 -7.40 3.08
N ILE A 201 13.69 -7.59 2.67
CA ILE A 201 14.19 -8.86 2.16
C ILE A 201 15.02 -9.50 3.25
N ARG A 202 14.58 -10.65 3.75
CA ARG A 202 15.34 -11.49 4.67
C ARG A 202 16.17 -12.51 3.91
N TYR A 203 16.93 -13.31 4.59
CA TYR A 203 17.75 -14.38 4.00
C TYR A 203 17.05 -15.75 4.16
N GLY A 204 17.45 -16.72 3.34
CA GLY A 204 17.01 -18.11 3.48
C GLY A 204 15.61 -18.41 2.90
N PHE A 205 15.13 -17.68 1.91
CA PHE A 205 13.88 -17.96 1.23
C PHE A 205 14.08 -18.83 -0.02
N PRO A 206 13.11 -19.71 -0.37
CA PRO A 206 13.14 -20.52 -1.58
C PRO A 206 12.91 -19.67 -2.84
N LEU A 207 13.33 -20.21 -3.99
CA LEU A 207 13.11 -19.57 -5.28
C LEU A 207 11.65 -19.71 -5.74
N ARG A 208 11.12 -20.92 -5.66
CA ARG A 208 9.82 -21.29 -6.24
C ARG A 208 8.66 -21.09 -5.26
N SER A 209 7.55 -20.59 -5.80
CA SER A 209 6.29 -20.48 -5.07
C SER A 209 5.59 -21.85 -5.00
N VAL A 210 4.88 -22.07 -3.89
CA VAL A 210 3.92 -23.17 -3.75
C VAL A 210 2.54 -22.80 -4.33
N ASN A 211 2.31 -21.52 -4.63
CA ASN A 211 1.06 -21.00 -5.15
C ASN A 211 1.08 -21.00 -6.69
N HIS A 212 0.33 -21.91 -7.30
CA HIS A 212 0.27 -22.05 -8.75
C HIS A 212 -1.04 -21.51 -9.31
N LEU A 213 -1.11 -20.20 -9.55
CA LEU A 213 -2.22 -19.59 -10.28
C LEU A 213 -1.72 -19.07 -11.62
N GLU A 214 -2.22 -19.66 -12.73
CA GLU A 214 -1.72 -19.39 -14.10
C GLU A 214 -1.72 -17.91 -14.46
N ILE A 215 -2.75 -17.15 -14.03
CA ILE A 215 -2.83 -15.72 -14.29
C ILE A 215 -1.69 -14.92 -13.61
N LEU A 216 -1.20 -15.38 -12.46
CA LEU A 216 -0.10 -14.74 -11.74
C LEU A 216 1.25 -15.17 -12.31
N GLN A 217 1.39 -16.43 -12.73
CA GLN A 217 2.60 -16.96 -13.36
C GLN A 217 2.98 -16.22 -14.66
N ARG A 218 2.03 -15.60 -15.33
CA ARG A 218 2.30 -14.76 -16.52
C ARG A 218 3.20 -13.55 -16.21
N TYR A 219 3.25 -13.10 -14.96
CA TYR A 219 4.16 -12.03 -14.54
C TYR A 219 5.60 -12.51 -14.51
N LEU A 220 5.84 -13.75 -14.05
CA LEU A 220 7.16 -14.36 -13.97
C LEU A 220 7.75 -14.69 -15.35
N ALA A 221 6.92 -15.03 -16.32
CA ALA A 221 7.36 -15.37 -17.68
C ALA A 221 8.14 -14.25 -18.41
N LYS A 222 8.19 -13.05 -17.85
CA LYS A 222 8.92 -11.89 -18.39
C LYS A 222 10.27 -11.65 -17.71
N ILE A 223 10.60 -12.43 -16.70
CA ILE A 223 11.77 -12.24 -15.86
C ILE A 223 12.75 -13.37 -16.12
N ASP A 224 14.01 -13.03 -16.28
CA ASP A 224 15.09 -14.00 -16.37
C ASP A 224 15.53 -14.41 -14.94
N GLU A 225 15.22 -15.64 -14.58
CA GLU A 225 15.55 -16.20 -13.26
C GLU A 225 16.84 -17.05 -13.29
N SER A 226 17.51 -17.14 -14.41
CA SER A 226 18.68 -18.02 -14.58
C SER A 226 19.83 -17.70 -13.61
N GLU A 227 20.00 -16.42 -13.24
CA GLU A 227 21.04 -16.00 -12.29
C GLU A 227 20.76 -16.51 -10.85
N PHE A 228 19.53 -16.87 -10.53
CA PHE A 228 19.16 -17.33 -9.19
C PHE A 228 19.35 -18.83 -9.01
N GLU A 229 19.28 -19.64 -10.08
CA GLU A 229 19.38 -21.09 -10.00
C GLU A 229 20.75 -21.55 -9.48
N ASP A 230 21.80 -20.82 -9.82
CA ASP A 230 23.19 -21.10 -9.38
C ASP A 230 23.64 -20.28 -8.18
N SER A 231 22.78 -19.38 -7.64
CA SER A 231 23.13 -18.47 -6.56
C SER A 231 23.17 -19.15 -5.19
N LEU A 232 24.11 -18.76 -4.35
CA LEU A 232 24.13 -19.13 -2.93
C LEU A 232 23.00 -18.42 -2.17
N ASP A 233 22.47 -19.03 -1.10
CA ASP A 233 21.38 -18.47 -0.30
C ASP A 233 21.66 -17.03 0.17
N ILE A 234 22.92 -16.73 0.49
CA ILE A 234 23.37 -15.41 0.91
C ILE A 234 23.30 -14.34 -0.20
N GLU A 235 23.38 -14.76 -1.46
CA GLU A 235 23.35 -13.88 -2.62
C GLU A 235 21.92 -13.59 -3.10
N ARG A 236 20.96 -14.46 -2.75
CA ARG A 236 19.56 -14.33 -3.19
C ARG A 236 18.90 -13.02 -2.74
N GLY A 237 19.15 -12.59 -1.51
CA GLY A 237 18.60 -11.33 -1.02
C GLY A 237 19.08 -10.12 -1.83
N PRO A 238 20.37 -9.90 -2.01
CA PRO A 238 20.93 -8.87 -2.87
C PRO A 238 20.43 -8.94 -4.32
N LEU A 239 20.39 -10.13 -4.93
CA LEU A 239 19.92 -10.33 -6.30
C LEU A 239 18.41 -10.00 -6.42
N LEU A 240 17.57 -10.45 -5.48
CA LEU A 240 16.16 -10.09 -5.44
C LEU A 240 15.99 -8.57 -5.32
N GLY A 241 16.76 -7.90 -4.47
CA GLY A 241 16.71 -6.45 -4.35
C GLY A 241 17.06 -5.73 -5.66
N GLN A 242 18.06 -6.23 -6.39
CA GLN A 242 18.37 -5.72 -7.72
C GLN A 242 17.18 -5.88 -8.68
N LEU A 243 16.61 -7.07 -8.76
CA LEU A 243 15.49 -7.37 -9.64
C LEU A 243 14.24 -6.55 -9.30
N LEU A 244 13.92 -6.42 -8.00
CA LEU A 244 12.82 -5.56 -7.56
C LEU A 244 13.05 -4.09 -7.94
N SER A 245 14.30 -3.60 -7.87
CA SER A 245 14.65 -2.24 -8.28
C SER A 245 14.53 -1.99 -9.80
N GLU A 246 14.63 -3.05 -10.60
CA GLU A 246 14.43 -2.98 -12.06
C GLU A 246 12.94 -3.02 -12.41
N VAL A 247 12.18 -3.85 -11.73
CA VAL A 247 10.72 -3.99 -11.93
C VAL A 247 9.98 -2.75 -11.40
N ARG A 248 10.35 -2.27 -10.21
CA ARG A 248 9.73 -1.12 -9.54
C ARG A 248 10.78 -0.25 -8.86
N PRO A 249 11.42 0.65 -9.61
CA PRO A 249 12.54 1.47 -9.13
C PRO A 249 12.16 2.47 -8.02
N GLU A 250 10.86 2.69 -7.79
CA GLU A 250 10.37 3.56 -6.73
C GLU A 250 10.29 2.88 -5.35
N LEU A 251 10.48 1.55 -5.26
CA LEU A 251 10.41 0.84 -3.98
C LEU A 251 11.59 1.19 -3.07
N ASP A 252 11.29 1.40 -1.79
CA ASP A 252 12.33 1.42 -0.75
C ASP A 252 12.70 0.00 -0.36
N LEU A 253 13.96 -0.36 -0.53
CA LEU A 253 14.46 -1.72 -0.30
C LEU A 253 15.29 -1.77 0.98
N TYR A 254 14.97 -2.73 1.84
CA TYR A 254 15.68 -3.04 3.07
C TYR A 254 16.16 -4.49 3.01
N LEU A 255 17.42 -4.72 3.37
CA LEU A 255 18.01 -6.05 3.43
C LEU A 255 18.28 -6.41 4.89
N VAL A 256 17.87 -7.59 5.31
CA VAL A 256 18.24 -8.20 6.59
C VAL A 256 19.17 -9.37 6.28
N THR A 257 20.37 -9.37 6.81
CA THR A 257 21.39 -10.38 6.51
C THR A 257 22.30 -10.63 7.72
N ASP A 258 22.83 -11.83 7.83
CA ASP A 258 23.88 -12.21 8.78
C ASP A 258 25.30 -12.14 8.16
N ALA A 259 25.37 -11.89 6.85
CA ALA A 259 26.64 -11.78 6.14
C ALA A 259 27.34 -10.46 6.40
N ALA A 260 28.69 -10.50 6.44
CA ALA A 260 29.50 -9.29 6.49
C ALA A 260 29.30 -8.44 5.22
N VAL A 261 29.21 -7.10 5.40
CA VAL A 261 29.04 -6.13 4.29
C VAL A 261 30.08 -6.34 3.17
N GLU A 262 31.29 -6.74 3.54
CA GLU A 262 32.37 -7.00 2.59
C GLU A 262 32.06 -8.18 1.66
N GLY A 263 31.27 -9.16 2.12
CA GLY A 263 30.81 -10.30 1.29
C GLY A 263 29.66 -9.95 0.35
N ILE A 264 28.91 -8.87 0.64
CA ILE A 264 27.79 -8.36 -0.17
C ILE A 264 28.28 -7.22 -1.09
N ALA A 265 29.58 -6.85 -0.97
CA ALA A 265 30.17 -5.67 -1.60
C ALA A 265 30.10 -5.70 -3.13
N GLY A 266 29.48 -4.66 -3.67
CA GLY A 266 29.39 -4.39 -5.09
C GLY A 266 28.32 -3.32 -5.36
N ASN A 267 27.98 -3.11 -6.62
CA ASN A 267 26.95 -2.14 -7.05
C ASN A 267 25.55 -2.44 -6.47
N VAL A 268 25.33 -3.64 -5.93
CA VAL A 268 24.04 -4.10 -5.38
C VAL A 268 23.69 -3.37 -4.08
N THR A 269 24.67 -3.09 -3.21
CA THR A 269 24.42 -2.41 -1.93
C THR A 269 23.86 -0.99 -2.11
N GLN A 270 24.16 -0.34 -3.23
CA GLN A 270 23.65 1.02 -3.54
C GLN A 270 22.14 1.06 -3.82
N LYS A 271 21.52 -0.10 -4.05
CA LYS A 271 20.06 -0.21 -4.30
C LYS A 271 19.25 -0.25 -3.01
N PHE A 272 19.87 -0.62 -1.88
CA PHE A 272 19.20 -0.71 -0.61
C PHE A 272 19.22 0.61 0.15
N THR A 273 18.08 0.99 0.68
CA THR A 273 17.94 2.16 1.56
C THR A 273 18.70 1.93 2.86
N ARG A 274 18.65 0.70 3.39
CA ARG A 274 19.39 0.30 4.59
C ARG A 274 19.58 -1.22 4.62
N ILE A 275 20.67 -1.65 5.29
CA ILE A 275 20.98 -3.05 5.58
C ILE A 275 20.97 -3.23 7.09
N PHE A 276 20.20 -4.22 7.57
CA PHE A 276 20.15 -4.64 8.96
C PHE A 276 20.94 -5.93 9.13
N TYR A 277 21.63 -6.08 10.26
CA TYR A 277 22.40 -7.27 10.57
C TYR A 277 21.67 -8.16 11.57
N GLN A 278 21.55 -9.44 11.26
CA GLN A 278 20.96 -10.53 12.03
C GLN A 278 19.46 -10.36 12.24
N GLN A 279 19.04 -9.49 13.12
CA GLN A 279 17.64 -9.25 13.39
C GLN A 279 17.39 -7.75 13.50
N GLU A 280 16.38 -7.28 12.80
CA GLU A 280 15.94 -5.90 12.90
C GLU A 280 15.16 -5.64 14.20
N ASP A 281 15.44 -4.49 14.84
CA ASP A 281 14.54 -3.97 15.85
C ASP A 281 13.30 -3.40 15.18
N TYR A 282 12.11 -3.85 15.58
CA TYR A 282 10.83 -3.39 15.01
C TYR A 282 10.65 -1.88 15.08
N LEU A 283 11.14 -1.22 16.14
CA LEU A 283 11.07 0.24 16.23
C LEU A 283 12.01 0.90 15.21
N ASP A 284 13.25 0.42 15.08
CA ASP A 284 14.19 0.96 14.11
C ASP A 284 13.71 0.72 12.67
N LEU A 285 13.19 -0.46 12.37
CA LEU A 285 12.59 -0.78 11.07
C LEU A 285 11.39 0.12 10.78
N HIS A 286 10.45 0.25 11.72
CA HIS A 286 9.27 1.11 11.60
C HIS A 286 9.64 2.57 11.29
N LEU A 287 10.57 3.14 12.08
CA LEU A 287 11.02 4.52 11.88
C LEU A 287 11.73 4.73 10.54
N ASN A 288 12.52 3.74 10.09
CA ASN A 288 13.18 3.82 8.77
C ASN A 288 12.18 3.72 7.62
N ILE A 289 11.18 2.83 7.71
CA ILE A 289 10.11 2.73 6.72
C ILE A 289 9.37 4.07 6.59
N LEU A 290 8.91 4.64 7.70
CA LEU A 290 8.21 5.92 7.68
C LEU A 290 9.08 7.05 7.14
N ARG A 291 10.36 7.08 7.51
CA ARG A 291 11.32 8.09 7.02
C ARG A 291 11.54 7.97 5.52
N GLY A 292 11.75 6.75 4.99
CA GLY A 292 11.94 6.51 3.55
C GLY A 292 10.73 6.99 2.75
N ILE A 293 9.53 6.61 3.17
CA ILE A 293 8.28 7.06 2.55
C ILE A 293 8.13 8.58 2.63
N GLN A 294 8.39 9.18 3.79
CA GLN A 294 8.30 10.63 3.97
C GLN A 294 9.30 11.38 3.07
N GLU A 295 10.52 10.89 2.93
CA GLU A 295 11.55 11.49 2.06
C GLU A 295 11.16 11.40 0.58
N ARG A 296 10.57 10.29 0.15
CA ARG A 296 10.09 10.09 -1.23
C ARG A 296 8.89 10.96 -1.59
N TYR A 297 7.93 11.10 -0.67
CA TYR A 297 6.71 11.88 -0.86
C TYR A 297 6.82 13.34 -0.35
N GLN A 298 8.02 13.86 -0.27
CA GLN A 298 8.22 15.25 0.11
C GLN A 298 7.49 16.21 -0.83
N THR A 299 6.75 17.15 -0.23
CA THR A 299 6.17 18.31 -0.90
C THR A 299 6.84 19.59 -0.37
N PRO A 300 8.08 19.92 -0.78
CA PRO A 300 8.91 20.90 -0.09
C PRO A 300 8.24 22.25 0.05
N PHE A 301 7.60 22.74 -1.00
CA PHE A 301 6.90 24.01 -0.98
C PHE A 301 5.67 23.96 -0.06
N PHE A 302 4.81 22.94 -0.21
CA PHE A 302 3.60 22.83 0.62
C PHE A 302 3.92 22.57 2.09
N THR A 303 4.93 21.75 2.37
CA THR A 303 5.41 21.51 3.74
C THR A 303 5.94 22.79 4.38
N ALA A 304 6.72 23.56 3.65
CA ALA A 304 7.22 24.85 4.11
C ALA A 304 6.08 25.87 4.33
N LEU A 305 5.07 25.87 3.43
CA LEU A 305 3.90 26.72 3.54
C LEU A 305 3.06 26.40 4.79
N ARG A 306 2.81 25.10 5.04
CA ARG A 306 2.14 24.65 6.28
C ARG A 306 2.88 25.07 7.53
N LYS A 307 4.19 24.90 7.55
CA LYS A 307 5.04 25.34 8.68
C LYS A 307 4.96 26.85 8.87
N TYR A 308 5.11 27.60 7.79
CA TYR A 308 5.03 29.06 7.78
C TYR A 308 3.67 29.58 8.28
N SER A 309 2.56 29.00 7.82
CA SER A 309 1.22 29.43 8.22
C SER A 309 0.96 29.26 9.73
N ARG A 310 1.61 28.28 10.37
CA ARG A 310 1.51 28.01 11.82
C ARG A 310 2.46 28.84 12.68
N GLN A 311 3.47 29.46 12.07
CA GLN A 311 4.43 30.28 12.82
C GLN A 311 3.84 31.64 13.17
N PRO A 312 4.07 32.14 14.40
CA PRO A 312 3.67 33.48 14.81
C PRO A 312 4.62 34.54 14.20
N THR A 313 4.60 34.67 12.89
CA THR A 313 5.47 35.58 12.16
C THR A 313 4.88 36.98 12.10
N GLY A 314 5.70 38.01 12.44
CA GLY A 314 5.32 39.39 12.25
C GLY A 314 5.20 39.77 10.79
N VAL A 315 4.25 40.66 10.47
CA VAL A 315 4.03 41.15 9.11
C VAL A 315 4.68 42.53 8.97
N PHE A 316 5.71 42.60 8.12
CA PHE A 316 6.48 43.81 7.87
C PHE A 316 6.47 44.21 6.38
N HIS A 317 5.46 43.77 5.64
CA HIS A 317 5.22 44.11 4.27
C HIS A 317 3.89 44.82 4.06
N ALA A 318 3.74 45.51 2.94
CA ALA A 318 2.56 46.35 2.66
C ALA A 318 1.43 45.57 1.90
N MET A 319 1.46 44.24 1.89
CA MET A 319 0.39 43.47 1.29
C MET A 319 -0.92 43.56 2.10
N PRO A 320 -2.08 43.70 1.44
CA PRO A 320 -3.32 44.15 2.10
C PRO A 320 -3.92 43.12 3.08
N ILE A 321 -3.67 41.84 2.89
CA ILE A 321 -4.23 40.79 3.76
C ILE A 321 -3.49 40.69 5.08
N SER A 322 -2.19 40.99 5.10
CA SER A 322 -1.37 41.00 6.31
C SER A 322 -1.46 39.69 7.11
N ARG A 323 -1.35 38.55 6.45
CA ARG A 323 -1.55 37.22 7.04
C ARG A 323 -2.90 37.09 7.76
N GLY A 324 -3.95 37.61 7.18
CA GLY A 324 -5.30 37.54 7.71
C GLY A 324 -5.64 38.59 8.78
N LYS A 325 -4.73 39.46 9.18
CA LYS A 325 -5.04 40.50 10.21
C LYS A 325 -6.16 41.43 9.76
N SER A 326 -6.18 41.86 8.51
CA SER A 326 -7.26 42.70 7.94
C SER A 326 -8.59 41.96 7.90
N ILE A 327 -8.58 40.66 7.67
CA ILE A 327 -9.76 39.78 7.60
C ILE A 327 -10.32 39.54 9.00
N THR A 328 -9.45 39.16 9.96
CA THR A 328 -9.88 38.83 11.34
C THR A 328 -10.40 40.04 12.09
N LYS A 329 -9.87 41.24 11.78
CA LYS A 329 -10.32 42.51 12.39
C LYS A 329 -11.52 43.13 11.70
N SER A 330 -11.87 42.65 10.50
CA SER A 330 -13.05 43.16 9.80
C SER A 330 -14.33 42.55 10.35
N HIS A 331 -15.35 43.38 10.52
CA HIS A 331 -16.68 42.92 10.89
C HIS A 331 -17.51 42.42 9.68
N TRP A 332 -17.02 42.62 8.46
CA TRP A 332 -17.77 42.48 7.24
C TRP A 332 -17.44 41.20 6.43
N ILE A 333 -16.25 40.60 6.63
CA ILE A 333 -15.70 39.57 5.71
C ILE A 333 -15.55 38.20 6.44
N LYS A 334 -16.55 37.83 7.25
CA LYS A 334 -16.53 36.49 7.90
C LYS A 334 -16.81 35.36 6.92
N ASP A 335 -17.55 35.62 5.87
CA ASP A 335 -17.87 34.67 4.81
C ASP A 335 -16.63 34.10 4.12
N MET A 336 -15.61 34.91 3.87
CA MET A 336 -14.35 34.43 3.28
C MET A 336 -13.62 33.44 4.21
N VAL A 337 -13.58 33.73 5.51
CA VAL A 337 -12.95 32.82 6.48
C VAL A 337 -13.78 31.53 6.63
N GLN A 338 -15.11 31.65 6.60
CA GLN A 338 -16.01 30.50 6.69
C GLN A 338 -15.89 29.61 5.45
N PHE A 339 -15.71 30.21 4.27
CA PHE A 339 -15.62 29.46 3.01
C PHE A 339 -14.23 28.87 2.76
N TYR A 340 -13.16 29.65 2.92
CA TYR A 340 -11.79 29.23 2.61
C TYR A 340 -11.01 28.68 3.82
N GLY A 341 -11.48 28.92 5.02
CA GLY A 341 -10.69 28.69 6.24
C GLY A 341 -9.58 29.74 6.45
N MET A 342 -9.01 29.79 7.64
CA MET A 342 -8.00 30.78 8.00
C MET A 342 -6.65 30.53 7.35
N ASN A 343 -6.32 29.29 7.01
CA ASN A 343 -5.01 28.88 6.50
C ASN A 343 -4.64 29.59 5.19
N ILE A 344 -5.59 29.85 4.31
CA ILE A 344 -5.31 30.53 3.03
C ILE A 344 -4.78 31.96 3.25
N PHE A 345 -5.28 32.64 4.26
CA PHE A 345 -4.85 34.02 4.60
C PHE A 345 -3.52 34.01 5.36
N LEU A 346 -3.30 33.00 6.22
CA LEU A 346 -2.02 32.81 6.93
C LEU A 346 -0.89 32.42 5.98
N ALA A 347 -1.23 31.88 4.81
CA ALA A 347 -0.29 31.50 3.75
C ALA A 347 0.27 32.69 2.97
N GLU A 348 -0.26 33.92 3.18
CA GLU A 348 0.29 35.11 2.54
C GLU A 348 1.75 35.31 2.95
N THR A 349 2.65 35.36 1.98
CA THR A 349 4.10 35.43 2.18
C THR A 349 4.75 36.41 1.20
N SER A 350 5.84 37.04 1.63
CA SER A 350 6.70 37.86 0.78
C SER A 350 8.12 37.31 0.78
N ALA A 351 8.73 37.22 -0.38
CA ALA A 351 10.10 36.74 -0.51
C ALA A 351 11.12 37.66 0.19
N THR A 352 10.77 38.94 0.39
CA THR A 352 11.68 39.96 0.92
C THR A 352 11.64 40.13 2.44
N SER A 353 10.66 39.57 3.14
CA SER A 353 10.47 39.78 4.59
C SER A 353 10.31 38.45 5.35
N GLY A 354 11.27 37.56 5.19
CA GLY A 354 11.28 36.28 5.90
C GLY A 354 10.22 35.29 5.39
N GLY A 355 9.74 35.47 4.18
CA GLY A 355 8.81 34.55 3.51
C GLY A 355 9.48 33.26 3.05
N LEU A 356 8.75 32.48 2.27
CA LEU A 356 9.19 31.13 1.91
C LEU A 356 10.30 31.11 0.86
N ASP A 357 10.05 31.73 -0.31
CA ASP A 357 10.95 31.66 -1.46
C ASP A 357 10.43 32.59 -2.57
N SER A 358 11.26 32.85 -3.60
CA SER A 358 10.87 33.61 -4.77
C SER A 358 10.75 32.73 -6.00
N LEU A 359 9.63 32.80 -6.70
CA LEU A 359 9.46 32.07 -7.97
C LEU A 359 10.39 32.59 -9.08
N LEU A 360 10.75 33.89 -9.05
CA LEU A 360 11.67 34.47 -10.04
C LEU A 360 13.11 34.02 -9.82
N GLN A 361 13.50 33.81 -8.59
CA GLN A 361 14.85 33.35 -8.22
C GLN A 361 14.77 32.35 -7.07
N PRO A 362 14.36 31.11 -7.33
CA PRO A 362 14.14 30.11 -6.29
C PRO A 362 15.47 29.63 -5.68
N HIS A 363 15.58 29.69 -4.36
CA HIS A 363 16.73 29.22 -3.59
C HIS A 363 16.34 28.22 -2.49
N GLY A 364 15.09 28.23 -2.08
CA GLY A 364 14.55 27.46 -0.97
C GLY A 364 13.59 26.32 -1.41
N PRO A 365 12.42 26.24 -0.78
CA PRO A 365 11.48 25.15 -1.01
C PRO A 365 10.92 25.08 -2.43
N ILE A 366 10.83 26.20 -3.16
CA ILE A 366 10.41 26.19 -4.57
C ILE A 366 11.49 25.49 -5.41
N LYS A 367 12.77 25.85 -5.21
CA LYS A 367 13.87 25.20 -5.94
C LYS A 367 13.89 23.70 -5.67
N LYS A 368 13.77 23.27 -4.41
CA LYS A 368 13.72 21.85 -4.06
C LYS A 368 12.53 21.15 -4.71
N ALA A 369 11.36 21.79 -4.76
CA ALA A 369 10.18 21.24 -5.44
C ALA A 369 10.40 21.10 -6.94
N GLN A 370 11.05 22.07 -7.60
CA GLN A 370 11.42 22.01 -9.02
C GLN A 370 12.41 20.88 -9.31
N GLU A 371 13.39 20.64 -8.43
CA GLU A 371 14.36 19.56 -8.56
C GLU A 371 13.71 18.18 -8.42
N LEU A 372 12.76 18.02 -7.48
CA LEU A 372 11.97 16.79 -7.31
C LEU A 372 11.07 16.54 -8.53
N ALA A 373 10.41 17.58 -9.03
CA ALA A 373 9.59 17.48 -10.24
C ALA A 373 10.44 17.10 -11.47
N ALA A 374 11.63 17.69 -11.63
CA ALA A 374 12.55 17.32 -12.71
C ALA A 374 12.93 15.84 -12.65
N ARG A 375 13.22 15.30 -11.47
CA ARG A 375 13.49 13.86 -11.28
C ARG A 375 12.28 12.99 -11.64
N ALA A 376 11.09 13.35 -11.15
CA ALA A 376 9.88 12.59 -11.41
C ALA A 376 9.50 12.49 -12.89
N PHE A 377 9.78 13.55 -13.66
CA PHE A 377 9.52 13.61 -15.12
C PHE A 377 10.72 13.23 -15.97
N GLY A 378 11.84 12.83 -15.40
CA GLY A 378 13.07 12.54 -16.14
C GLY A 378 13.64 13.74 -16.89
N ALA A 379 13.34 14.96 -16.45
CA ALA A 379 13.76 16.21 -17.09
C ALA A 379 15.05 16.75 -16.47
N LYS A 380 15.85 17.48 -17.26
CA LYS A 380 17.04 18.16 -16.74
C LYS A 380 16.71 19.29 -15.76
N LYS A 381 15.61 20.00 -16.02
CA LYS A 381 15.10 21.11 -15.19
C LYS A 381 13.59 21.21 -15.32
N THR A 382 12.93 21.67 -14.28
CA THR A 382 11.50 22.02 -14.27
C THR A 382 11.34 23.45 -13.79
N TYR A 383 10.43 24.18 -14.42
CA TYR A 383 10.09 25.56 -14.05
C TYR A 383 8.61 25.63 -13.69
N PHE A 384 8.29 26.28 -12.59
CA PHE A 384 6.90 26.54 -12.22
C PHE A 384 6.48 27.88 -12.80
N VAL A 385 5.33 27.89 -13.44
CA VAL A 385 4.74 29.09 -14.06
C VAL A 385 3.37 29.36 -13.45
N THR A 386 3.02 30.64 -13.31
CA THR A 386 1.76 31.07 -12.71
C THR A 386 0.64 31.29 -13.71
N ASN A 387 0.98 31.47 -14.99
CA ASN A 387 0.02 31.85 -16.05
C ASN A 387 -0.55 30.67 -16.84
N GLY A 388 -0.41 29.45 -16.31
CA GLY A 388 -0.91 28.23 -16.95
C GLY A 388 0.00 27.71 -18.09
N THR A 389 -0.50 26.74 -18.84
CA THR A 389 0.26 25.97 -19.85
C THR A 389 0.53 26.77 -21.14
N SER A 390 -0.06 27.93 -21.28
CA SER A 390 0.12 28.80 -22.49
C SER A 390 1.28 29.78 -22.35
N THR A 391 2.14 29.63 -21.36
CA THR A 391 3.25 30.56 -21.07
C THR A 391 4.49 30.19 -21.84
#